data_ca272eec2dc014047d76d65fc4c49263
#
_entry.id   ca272eec2dc014047d76d65fc4c49263
#
_cell.length_a   1.000
_cell.length_b   1.000
_cell.length_c   1.000
_cell.angle_alpha   90.00
_cell.angle_beta   90.00
_cell.angle_gamma   90.00
#
_symmetry.space_group_name_H-M   'P 1'
#
loop_
_entity.id
_entity.type
_entity.pdbx_description
1 polymer ?
#
loop_
_entity_poly.entity_id
_entity_poly.type
_entity_poly.pdbx_seq_one_letter_code
_entity_poly.pdbx_strand_id
1 'polypeptide(L)'
;MNRRLRAILTILVVIVVLIGFLFANSLRKNPELDKNSSYLIIGKENLIAVYQDRLAVKIPLEINIDKEQTFGELVEKKNEEEVLNVVNKILPIPLNNFMRVKYGKVNLNVKNSKNIPETIIDNKRYIVTSSMYSMFDTLYNNSKNKNELNENIIVDVLNANDINGYARKTGEKLKSKLGVKYNAANYENNLEESYIILNDISTDKAQEIVMQLNEKYIKIQQIPTVPTLANIVIVLGKERNINFNIEIVGEDASHIKNIDDTLRKEGYKNIKTENEKAKVEKSIIEYSPEDYFIAYKISKILNIEDLIEKSELKNKVKIIVE
;
A
#
# COMPACT_ATOMS: atom_id res chain seq x y z
N MET A 1 16.51 70.71 20.18
CA MET A 1 16.98 69.33 20.44
C MET A 1 18.39 69.20 19.80
N ASN A 2 19.39 68.96 20.59
CA ASN A 2 20.79 69.00 20.17
C ASN A 2 21.10 67.92 19.13
N ARG A 3 21.89 68.23 18.08
CA ARG A 3 22.19 67.27 16.99
C ARG A 3 22.74 65.93 17.51
N ARG A 4 23.49 65.95 18.59
CA ARG A 4 24.04 64.79 19.31
C ARG A 4 22.91 63.93 19.94
N LEU A 5 21.87 64.57 20.49
CA LEU A 5 20.76 63.88 21.11
C LEU A 5 19.89 63.15 20.05
N ARG A 6 19.67 63.72 18.85
CA ARG A 6 18.99 63.09 17.72
C ARG A 6 19.75 61.87 17.20
N ALA A 7 21.08 61.95 17.06
CA ALA A 7 21.91 60.85 16.64
C ALA A 7 21.84 59.65 17.62
N ILE A 8 21.90 59.94 18.93
CA ILE A 8 21.79 58.91 19.98
C ILE A 8 20.41 58.24 19.93
N LEU A 9 19.33 59.03 19.78
CA LEU A 9 17.97 58.49 19.69
C LEU A 9 17.77 57.62 18.45
N THR A 10 18.34 58.04 17.30
CA THR A 10 18.27 57.24 16.05
C THR A 10 19.03 55.93 16.20
N ILE A 11 20.19 55.90 16.80
CA ILE A 11 20.97 54.69 17.06
C ILE A 11 20.20 53.74 18.00
N LEU A 12 19.58 54.30 19.03
CA LEU A 12 18.81 53.51 20.00
C LEU A 12 17.58 52.85 19.34
N VAL A 13 16.87 53.57 18.46
CA VAL A 13 15.75 53.01 17.67
C VAL A 13 16.22 51.90 16.73
N VAL A 14 17.37 52.10 16.05
CA VAL A 14 17.93 51.07 15.16
C VAL A 14 18.32 49.78 15.94
N ILE A 15 18.91 49.96 17.15
CA ILE A 15 19.25 48.82 18.01
C ILE A 15 18.00 48.08 18.48
N VAL A 16 16.95 48.80 18.90
CA VAL A 16 15.68 48.17 19.31
C VAL A 16 15.02 47.42 18.14
N VAL A 17 15.03 47.97 16.93
CA VAL A 17 14.53 47.30 15.73
C VAL A 17 15.35 46.07 15.38
N LEU A 18 16.70 46.15 15.48
CA LEU A 18 17.57 45.01 15.25
C LEU A 18 17.38 43.89 16.29
N ILE A 19 17.25 44.24 17.57
CA ILE A 19 16.95 43.29 18.64
C ILE A 19 15.59 42.66 18.42
N GLY A 20 14.56 43.46 18.06
CA GLY A 20 13.24 42.95 17.71
C GLY A 20 13.24 41.99 16.52
N PHE A 21 14.05 42.31 15.50
CA PHE A 21 14.23 41.46 14.33
C PHE A 21 14.98 40.15 14.66
N LEU A 22 16.02 40.21 15.48
CA LEU A 22 16.74 39.02 15.97
C LEU A 22 15.87 38.14 16.88
N PHE A 23 15.05 38.79 17.73
CA PHE A 23 14.07 38.08 18.58
C PHE A 23 12.97 37.40 17.73
N ALA A 24 12.41 38.12 16.75
CA ALA A 24 11.43 37.57 15.82
C ALA A 24 12.00 36.40 14.97
N ASN A 25 13.28 36.50 14.56
CA ASN A 25 13.99 35.41 13.89
C ASN A 25 14.33 34.23 14.81
N SER A 26 14.63 34.51 16.09
CA SER A 26 14.86 33.48 17.10
C SER A 26 13.57 32.70 17.43
N LEU A 27 12.42 33.38 17.42
CA LEU A 27 11.09 32.77 17.58
C LEU A 27 10.62 32.02 16.31
N ARG A 28 11.29 32.26 15.17
CA ARG A 28 11.05 31.52 13.90
C ARG A 28 11.91 30.27 13.76
N LYS A 29 12.66 29.86 14.78
CA LYS A 29 13.19 28.51 14.80
C LYS A 29 11.99 27.57 14.75
N ASN A 30 11.82 26.90 13.59
CA ASN A 30 10.87 25.81 13.48
C ASN A 30 11.11 24.89 14.67
N PRO A 31 10.08 24.56 15.46
CA PRO A 31 10.26 23.58 16.51
C PRO A 31 10.86 22.33 15.86
N GLU A 32 12.06 21.94 16.30
CA GLU A 32 12.63 20.67 15.90
C GLU A 32 11.64 19.61 16.39
N LEU A 33 11.01 18.93 15.43
CA LEU A 33 10.15 17.80 15.71
C LEU A 33 11.01 16.74 16.40
N ASP A 34 10.57 16.27 17.56
CA ASP A 34 11.26 15.19 18.26
C ASP A 34 11.33 13.96 17.35
N LYS A 35 12.56 13.55 17.01
CA LYS A 35 12.83 12.44 16.09
C LYS A 35 12.30 11.09 16.58
N ASN A 36 11.95 10.98 17.85
CA ASN A 36 11.46 9.78 18.48
C ASN A 36 9.92 9.72 18.59
N SER A 37 9.24 10.80 18.23
CA SER A 37 7.78 10.88 18.31
C SER A 37 7.11 10.72 16.96
N SER A 38 5.83 10.35 16.96
CA SER A 38 4.99 10.25 15.78
C SER A 38 3.93 11.34 15.79
N TYR A 39 3.73 12.01 14.65
CA TYR A 39 2.86 13.19 14.53
C TYR A 39 1.95 13.12 13.34
N LEU A 40 0.75 13.68 13.49
CA LEU A 40 -0.10 14.09 12.39
C LEU A 40 0.11 15.58 12.10
N ILE A 41 0.60 15.91 10.91
CA ILE A 41 0.69 17.29 10.45
C ILE A 41 -0.55 17.58 9.60
N ILE A 42 -1.35 18.54 10.05
CA ILE A 42 -2.56 18.97 9.36
C ILE A 42 -2.23 20.19 8.51
N GLY A 43 -2.08 19.99 7.20
CA GLY A 43 -1.80 21.03 6.21
C GLY A 43 -3.06 21.50 5.47
N LYS A 44 -2.87 22.41 4.49
CA LYS A 44 -3.97 22.94 3.66
C LYS A 44 -4.47 21.98 2.59
N GLU A 45 -3.59 21.15 2.04
CA GLU A 45 -3.89 20.26 0.91
C GLU A 45 -3.76 18.80 1.31
N ASN A 46 -3.05 18.52 2.40
CA ASN A 46 -2.72 17.17 2.80
C ASN A 46 -2.62 17.04 4.31
N LEU A 47 -2.93 15.86 4.81
CA LEU A 47 -2.44 15.37 6.08
C LEU A 47 -1.10 14.67 5.84
N ILE A 48 -0.17 14.77 6.79
CA ILE A 48 1.11 14.04 6.73
C ILE A 48 1.29 13.29 8.04
N ALA A 49 1.24 11.98 7.98
CA ALA A 49 1.56 11.11 9.10
C ALA A 49 3.08 10.91 9.15
N VAL A 50 3.72 11.36 10.20
CA VAL A 50 5.19 11.25 10.38
C VAL A 50 5.48 10.27 11.49
N TYR A 51 6.23 9.24 11.18
CA TYR A 51 6.64 8.17 12.08
C TYR A 51 8.14 8.27 12.35
N GLN A 52 8.50 9.00 13.40
CA GLN A 52 9.89 9.23 13.77
C GLN A 52 10.71 9.82 12.59
N ASP A 53 11.97 9.45 12.48
CA ASP A 53 12.82 9.76 11.33
C ASP A 53 12.71 8.74 10.17
N ARG A 54 11.79 7.80 10.24
CA ARG A 54 11.74 6.62 9.34
C ARG A 54 10.81 6.79 8.15
N LEU A 55 9.58 7.24 8.40
CA LEU A 55 8.55 7.28 7.38
C LEU A 55 7.65 8.51 7.52
N ALA A 56 7.40 9.20 6.41
CA ALA A 56 6.33 10.17 6.28
C ALA A 56 5.34 9.72 5.20
N VAL A 57 4.05 9.68 5.55
CA VAL A 57 2.96 9.30 4.64
C VAL A 57 2.09 10.51 4.37
N LYS A 58 2.00 10.91 3.11
CA LYS A 58 1.17 12.01 2.65
C LYS A 58 -0.21 11.49 2.28
N ILE A 59 -1.25 12.07 2.88
CA ILE A 59 -2.66 11.74 2.67
C ILE A 59 -3.34 12.98 2.07
N PRO A 60 -3.71 12.98 0.78
CA PRO A 60 -4.46 14.08 0.17
C PRO A 60 -5.82 14.27 0.82
N LEU A 61 -6.24 15.54 0.98
CA LEU A 61 -7.52 15.87 1.62
C LEU A 61 -8.74 15.45 0.78
N GLU A 62 -8.55 15.20 -0.53
CA GLU A 62 -9.60 14.74 -1.44
C GLU A 62 -9.94 13.25 -1.29
N ILE A 63 -9.16 12.49 -0.53
CA ILE A 63 -9.43 11.06 -0.29
C ILE A 63 -10.66 10.91 0.59
N ASN A 64 -11.53 9.99 0.19
CA ASN A 64 -12.73 9.63 0.93
C ASN A 64 -12.39 8.71 2.11
N ILE A 65 -12.90 9.05 3.29
CA ILE A 65 -12.84 8.22 4.50
C ILE A 65 -13.89 7.11 4.38
N ASP A 66 -15.06 7.50 3.91
CA ASP A 66 -16.22 6.65 3.65
C ASP A 66 -16.97 7.13 2.39
N LYS A 67 -18.21 6.66 2.19
CA LYS A 67 -19.03 7.06 1.03
C LYS A 67 -19.46 8.53 1.03
N GLU A 68 -19.45 9.18 2.18
CA GLU A 68 -20.08 10.50 2.38
C GLU A 68 -19.08 11.60 2.74
N GLN A 69 -17.88 11.24 3.27
CA GLN A 69 -16.96 12.21 3.83
C GLN A 69 -15.54 12.06 3.31
N THR A 70 -14.90 13.18 2.98
CA THR A 70 -13.46 13.28 2.67
C THR A 70 -12.64 13.71 3.91
N PHE A 71 -11.31 13.53 3.85
CA PHE A 71 -10.42 14.11 4.86
C PHE A 71 -10.49 15.64 4.90
N GLY A 72 -10.72 16.30 3.76
CA GLY A 72 -10.89 17.75 3.69
C GLY A 72 -12.08 18.22 4.52
N GLU A 73 -13.25 17.62 4.32
CA GLU A 73 -14.45 17.92 5.10
C GLU A 73 -14.28 17.60 6.58
N LEU A 74 -13.54 16.55 6.93
CA LEU A 74 -13.21 16.23 8.32
C LEU A 74 -12.38 17.36 8.95
N VAL A 75 -11.32 17.81 8.27
CA VAL A 75 -10.43 18.89 8.75
C VAL A 75 -11.13 20.23 8.90
N GLU A 76 -12.14 20.50 8.06
CA GLU A 76 -12.96 21.73 8.14
C GLU A 76 -13.96 21.69 9.28
N LYS A 77 -14.58 20.53 9.53
CA LYS A 77 -15.72 20.38 10.47
C LYS A 77 -15.30 20.02 11.89
N LYS A 78 -14.10 19.45 12.07
CA LYS A 78 -13.65 18.86 13.33
C LYS A 78 -12.39 19.55 13.88
N ASN A 79 -12.19 19.40 15.20
CA ASN A 79 -10.96 19.84 15.83
C ASN A 79 -9.80 18.85 15.52
N GLU A 80 -8.59 19.25 15.81
CA GLU A 80 -7.37 18.49 15.49
C GLU A 80 -7.32 17.13 16.17
N GLU A 81 -7.84 17.02 17.39
CA GLU A 81 -7.87 15.76 18.15
C GLU A 81 -8.85 14.74 17.52
N GLU A 82 -10.02 15.21 17.07
CA GLU A 82 -10.97 14.37 16.36
C GLU A 82 -10.40 13.91 15.01
N VAL A 83 -9.69 14.79 14.29
CA VAL A 83 -8.99 14.41 13.05
C VAL A 83 -7.94 13.34 13.33
N LEU A 84 -7.12 13.50 14.37
CA LEU A 84 -6.13 12.50 14.78
C LEU A 84 -6.79 11.16 15.09
N ASN A 85 -7.90 11.17 15.82
CA ASN A 85 -8.64 9.95 16.19
C ASN A 85 -9.18 9.20 14.97
N VAL A 86 -9.68 9.91 13.95
CA VAL A 86 -10.16 9.29 12.70
C VAL A 86 -8.99 8.73 11.91
N VAL A 87 -7.89 9.47 11.79
CA VAL A 87 -6.68 9.01 11.09
C VAL A 87 -6.10 7.76 11.75
N ASN A 88 -6.09 7.70 13.10
CA ASN A 88 -5.58 6.56 13.86
C ASN A 88 -6.42 5.28 13.70
N LYS A 89 -7.69 5.40 13.30
CA LYS A 89 -8.52 4.23 12.97
C LYS A 89 -8.18 3.62 11.60
N ILE A 90 -7.52 4.38 10.75
CA ILE A 90 -7.23 4.00 9.37
C ILE A 90 -5.78 3.53 9.24
N LEU A 91 -4.84 4.21 9.90
CA LEU A 91 -3.41 3.90 9.79
C LEU A 91 -3.01 2.69 10.64
N PRO A 92 -2.07 1.86 10.16
CA PRO A 92 -1.62 0.66 10.87
C PRO A 92 -0.98 0.92 12.24
N ILE A 93 -0.37 2.09 12.39
CA ILE A 93 0.35 2.49 13.60
C ILE A 93 -0.22 3.82 14.07
N PRO A 94 -0.69 3.92 15.33
CA PRO A 94 -1.28 5.13 15.83
C PRO A 94 -0.25 6.26 15.99
N LEU A 95 -0.69 7.48 15.74
CA LEU A 95 0.06 8.71 15.98
C LEU A 95 -0.30 9.25 17.36
N ASN A 96 0.68 9.80 18.07
CA ASN A 96 0.49 10.26 19.45
C ASN A 96 0.26 11.76 19.58
N ASN A 97 0.68 12.52 18.56
CA ASN A 97 0.64 13.97 18.60
C ASN A 97 0.10 14.52 17.27
N PHE A 98 -0.31 15.77 17.28
CA PHE A 98 -0.69 16.47 16.07
C PHE A 98 -0.14 17.91 16.08
N MET A 99 -0.07 18.49 14.88
CA MET A 99 0.19 19.90 14.69
C MET A 99 -0.52 20.43 13.45
N ARG A 100 -1.04 21.64 13.52
CA ARG A 100 -1.64 22.33 12.37
C ARG A 100 -0.67 23.34 11.79
N VAL A 101 -0.41 23.27 10.51
CA VAL A 101 0.43 24.21 9.77
C VAL A 101 -0.44 25.12 8.93
N LYS A 102 -0.55 26.38 9.34
CA LYS A 102 -1.37 27.39 8.63
C LYS A 102 -0.60 28.04 7.47
N TYR A 103 0.70 28.23 7.61
CA TYR A 103 1.57 28.93 6.65
C TYR A 103 2.97 28.30 6.61
N GLY A 104 3.62 28.37 5.45
CA GLY A 104 4.99 27.93 5.26
C GLY A 104 5.13 26.50 4.74
N LYS A 105 6.39 26.07 4.61
CA LYS A 105 6.76 24.71 4.20
C LYS A 105 7.24 23.95 5.43
N VAL A 106 6.85 22.69 5.54
CA VAL A 106 7.40 21.78 6.56
C VAL A 106 8.50 20.98 5.91
N ASN A 107 9.72 21.14 6.41
CA ASN A 107 10.84 20.29 6.01
C ASN A 107 10.89 19.09 6.94
N LEU A 108 10.64 17.93 6.38
CA LEU A 108 10.69 16.65 7.09
C LEU A 108 12.05 15.99 6.85
N ASN A 109 12.79 15.75 7.91
CA ASN A 109 14.02 14.96 7.82
C ASN A 109 13.72 13.50 8.14
N VAL A 110 13.14 12.78 7.15
CA VAL A 110 12.78 11.38 7.26
C VAL A 110 13.47 10.56 6.18
N LYS A 111 13.74 9.28 6.46
CA LYS A 111 14.39 8.37 5.51
C LYS A 111 13.53 8.06 4.30
N ASN A 112 12.23 7.92 4.52
CA ASN A 112 11.26 7.58 3.47
C ASN A 112 10.09 8.56 3.50
N SER A 113 9.68 9.05 2.33
CA SER A 113 8.46 9.84 2.16
C SER A 113 7.65 9.26 1.01
N LYS A 114 6.40 8.89 1.26
CA LYS A 114 5.50 8.25 0.30
C LYS A 114 4.11 8.89 0.33
N ASN A 115 3.44 8.83 -0.80
CA ASN A 115 1.99 9.06 -0.82
C ASN A 115 1.29 7.82 -0.28
N ILE A 116 0.13 8.02 0.37
CA ILE A 116 -0.69 6.90 0.79
C ILE A 116 -1.18 6.14 -0.46
N PRO A 117 -1.14 4.80 -0.47
CA PRO A 117 -1.69 4.04 -1.58
C PRO A 117 -3.19 4.29 -1.72
N GLU A 118 -3.64 4.61 -2.92
CA GLU A 118 -5.02 4.97 -3.21
C GLU A 118 -5.55 4.30 -4.47
N THR A 119 -6.87 4.19 -4.56
CA THR A 119 -7.60 3.71 -5.73
C THR A 119 -8.81 4.58 -6.01
N ILE A 120 -9.37 4.49 -7.21
CA ILE A 120 -10.56 5.21 -7.61
C ILE A 120 -11.70 4.21 -7.80
N ILE A 121 -12.80 4.41 -7.07
CA ILE A 121 -14.04 3.64 -7.18
C ILE A 121 -15.17 4.65 -7.38
N ASP A 122 -15.97 4.52 -8.44
CA ASP A 122 -17.10 5.41 -8.76
C ASP A 122 -16.71 6.91 -8.74
N ASN A 123 -15.56 7.24 -9.34
CA ASN A 123 -14.96 8.57 -9.37
C ASN A 123 -14.58 9.15 -7.99
N LYS A 124 -14.53 8.35 -6.94
CA LYS A 124 -14.06 8.73 -5.61
C LYS A 124 -12.74 8.05 -5.28
N ARG A 125 -11.85 8.75 -4.58
CA ARG A 125 -10.52 8.25 -4.18
C ARG A 125 -10.61 7.61 -2.80
N TYR A 126 -10.08 6.40 -2.66
CA TYR A 126 -10.06 5.65 -1.41
C TYR A 126 -8.67 5.10 -1.12
N ILE A 127 -8.36 4.89 0.16
CA ILE A 127 -7.10 4.26 0.59
C ILE A 127 -7.15 2.75 0.29
N VAL A 128 -6.08 2.23 -0.31
CA VAL A 128 -5.87 0.78 -0.48
C VAL A 128 -5.20 0.24 0.77
N THR A 129 -5.99 -0.35 1.66
CA THR A 129 -5.55 -0.78 2.99
C THR A 129 -4.42 -1.81 2.93
N SER A 130 -4.53 -2.82 2.06
CA SER A 130 -3.50 -3.86 1.90
C SER A 130 -2.14 -3.29 1.48
N SER A 131 -2.14 -2.41 0.46
CA SER A 131 -0.92 -1.74 0.00
C SER A 131 -0.34 -0.80 1.06
N MET A 132 -1.20 -0.17 1.87
CA MET A 132 -0.76 0.67 2.99
C MET A 132 -0.06 -0.16 4.06
N TYR A 133 -0.61 -1.31 4.46
CA TYR A 133 0.04 -2.22 5.41
C TYR A 133 1.39 -2.71 4.90
N SER A 134 1.47 -3.11 3.61
CA SER A 134 2.72 -3.50 2.95
C SER A 134 3.78 -2.39 3.01
N MET A 135 3.38 -1.16 2.70
CA MET A 135 4.27 0.01 2.76
C MET A 135 4.83 0.21 4.18
N PHE A 136 3.99 0.09 5.21
CA PHE A 136 4.43 0.26 6.61
C PHE A 136 5.37 -0.86 7.04
N ASP A 137 5.10 -2.10 6.69
CA ASP A 137 5.99 -3.22 7.01
C ASP A 137 7.36 -3.06 6.37
N THR A 138 7.40 -2.66 5.09
CA THR A 138 8.65 -2.51 4.35
C THR A 138 9.47 -1.31 4.81
N LEU A 139 8.83 -0.16 5.06
CA LEU A 139 9.54 1.11 5.25
C LEU A 139 9.69 1.50 6.73
N TYR A 140 8.82 1.04 7.61
CA TYR A 140 8.84 1.40 9.02
C TYR A 140 9.25 0.26 9.93
N ASN A 141 8.63 -0.92 9.81
CA ASN A 141 8.84 -2.02 10.75
C ASN A 141 10.20 -2.71 10.58
N ASN A 142 10.86 -2.57 9.40
CA ASN A 142 12.14 -3.24 9.10
C ASN A 142 12.15 -4.66 9.66
N SER A 143 11.64 -5.59 8.91
CA SER A 143 11.36 -6.99 9.27
C SER A 143 12.54 -7.67 10.01
N LYS A 144 12.68 -7.45 11.31
CA LYS A 144 13.69 -8.15 12.11
C LYS A 144 13.26 -9.54 12.58
N ASN A 145 11.97 -9.88 12.48
CA ASN A 145 11.46 -11.18 12.96
C ASN A 145 10.50 -11.81 11.94
N LYS A 146 11.07 -12.39 10.86
CA LYS A 146 10.28 -13.19 9.91
C LYS A 146 9.61 -14.42 10.56
N ASN A 147 10.18 -14.96 11.63
CA ASN A 147 9.74 -16.24 12.22
C ASN A 147 8.68 -16.11 13.31
N GLU A 148 8.52 -14.96 13.98
CA GLU A 148 7.52 -14.77 15.04
C GLU A 148 6.14 -14.32 14.54
N LEU A 149 6.05 -13.86 13.27
CA LEU A 149 4.82 -13.30 12.72
C LEU A 149 3.79 -14.35 12.29
N ASN A 150 4.23 -15.56 11.93
CA ASN A 150 3.34 -16.57 11.34
C ASN A 150 2.45 -17.27 12.37
N GLU A 151 2.88 -17.40 13.63
CA GLU A 151 2.09 -18.09 14.66
C GLU A 151 0.79 -17.37 15.06
N ASN A 152 0.70 -16.07 14.78
CA ASN A 152 -0.49 -15.28 15.09
C ASN A 152 -1.39 -15.02 13.87
N ILE A 153 -0.97 -15.39 12.67
CA ILE A 153 -1.80 -15.24 11.47
C ILE A 153 -2.87 -16.32 11.45
N ILE A 154 -4.12 -15.88 11.35
CA ILE A 154 -5.30 -16.74 11.18
C ILE A 154 -5.73 -16.65 9.73
N VAL A 155 -5.87 -17.80 9.07
CA VAL A 155 -6.30 -17.91 7.67
C VAL A 155 -7.62 -18.68 7.61
N ASP A 156 -8.66 -18.03 7.09
CA ASP A 156 -9.88 -18.73 6.73
C ASP A 156 -9.75 -19.24 5.28
N VAL A 157 -9.91 -20.53 5.10
CA VAL A 157 -9.87 -21.18 3.78
C VAL A 157 -11.26 -21.68 3.44
N LEU A 158 -11.86 -21.13 2.39
CA LEU A 158 -13.22 -21.39 1.97
C LEU A 158 -13.23 -22.13 0.63
N ASN A 159 -13.91 -23.28 0.60
CA ASN A 159 -14.02 -24.11 -0.57
C ASN A 159 -15.19 -23.66 -1.46
N ALA A 160 -14.88 -23.05 -2.58
CA ALA A 160 -15.82 -22.66 -3.62
C ALA A 160 -15.70 -23.51 -4.90
N ASN A 161 -15.02 -24.67 -4.82
CA ASN A 161 -14.88 -25.62 -5.91
C ASN A 161 -15.63 -26.94 -5.62
N ASP A 162 -15.59 -27.88 -6.57
CA ASP A 162 -16.31 -29.15 -6.46
C ASP A 162 -15.57 -30.24 -5.69
N ILE A 163 -14.38 -29.96 -5.12
CA ILE A 163 -13.51 -30.96 -4.53
C ILE A 163 -13.76 -31.02 -3.03
N ASN A 164 -14.30 -32.12 -2.56
CA ASN A 164 -14.56 -32.33 -1.13
C ASN A 164 -13.26 -32.27 -0.30
N GLY A 165 -13.29 -31.51 0.80
CA GLY A 165 -12.17 -31.41 1.74
C GLY A 165 -10.97 -30.57 1.22
N TYR A 166 -11.11 -29.90 0.07
CA TYR A 166 -10.02 -29.15 -0.53
C TYR A 166 -9.54 -28.00 0.35
N ALA A 167 -10.44 -27.23 0.95
CA ALA A 167 -10.09 -26.18 1.88
C ALA A 167 -9.30 -26.71 3.11
N ARG A 168 -9.73 -27.83 3.68
CA ARG A 168 -9.01 -28.46 4.81
C ARG A 168 -7.60 -28.87 4.40
N LYS A 169 -7.44 -29.55 3.26
CA LYS A 169 -6.13 -29.95 2.73
C LYS A 169 -5.21 -28.76 2.48
N THR A 170 -5.76 -27.68 1.94
CA THR A 170 -5.02 -26.43 1.74
C THR A 170 -4.62 -25.80 3.07
N GLY A 171 -5.53 -25.71 4.04
CA GLY A 171 -5.23 -25.20 5.38
C GLY A 171 -4.17 -26.01 6.12
N GLU A 172 -4.21 -27.35 6.04
CA GLU A 172 -3.19 -28.24 6.58
C GLU A 172 -1.82 -27.99 5.96
N LYS A 173 -1.77 -27.80 4.63
CA LYS A 173 -0.54 -27.44 3.90
C LYS A 173 0.02 -26.11 4.39
N LEU A 174 -0.81 -25.07 4.53
CA LEU A 174 -0.40 -23.77 5.03
C LEU A 174 0.13 -23.85 6.47
N LYS A 175 -0.59 -24.55 7.35
CA LYS A 175 -0.14 -24.78 8.74
C LYS A 175 1.21 -25.50 8.78
N SER A 176 1.37 -26.58 8.02
CA SER A 176 2.60 -27.37 8.04
C SER A 176 3.82 -26.65 7.46
N LYS A 177 3.61 -25.78 6.45
CA LYS A 177 4.68 -25.07 5.76
C LYS A 177 5.05 -23.74 6.40
N LEU A 178 4.06 -23.03 6.95
CA LEU A 178 4.21 -21.64 7.40
C LEU A 178 3.90 -21.44 8.88
N GLY A 179 3.38 -22.44 9.58
CA GLY A 179 3.03 -22.32 11.00
C GLY A 179 1.75 -21.50 11.29
N VAL A 180 1.00 -21.09 10.29
CA VAL A 180 -0.21 -20.29 10.47
C VAL A 180 -1.35 -21.11 11.08
N LYS A 181 -2.27 -20.45 11.80
CA LYS A 181 -3.54 -21.03 12.23
C LYS A 181 -4.53 -20.98 11.08
N TYR A 182 -5.39 -21.97 10.94
CA TYR A 182 -6.40 -21.94 9.87
C TYR A 182 -7.75 -22.46 10.35
N ASN A 183 -8.80 -21.96 9.70
CA ASN A 183 -10.14 -22.53 9.69
C ASN A 183 -10.45 -22.96 8.26
N ALA A 184 -11.23 -24.02 8.10
CA ALA A 184 -11.64 -24.50 6.78
C ALA A 184 -13.14 -24.74 6.76
N ALA A 185 -13.82 -24.16 5.76
CA ALA A 185 -15.25 -24.30 5.55
C ALA A 185 -15.60 -24.38 4.06
N ASN A 186 -16.85 -24.73 3.76
CA ASN A 186 -17.39 -24.57 2.42
C ASN A 186 -17.87 -23.13 2.23
N TYR A 187 -17.67 -22.59 1.03
CA TYR A 187 -18.29 -21.35 0.60
C TYR A 187 -19.72 -21.62 0.14
N GLU A 188 -20.60 -20.63 0.23
CA GLU A 188 -22.03 -20.85 -0.12
C GLU A 188 -22.24 -21.29 -1.55
N ASN A 189 -21.45 -20.74 -2.47
CA ASN A 189 -21.59 -20.98 -3.89
C ASN A 189 -20.28 -21.48 -4.49
N ASN A 190 -20.40 -22.28 -5.56
CA ASN A 190 -19.25 -22.60 -6.39
C ASN A 190 -18.86 -21.40 -7.25
N LEU A 191 -17.56 -21.11 -7.34
CA LEU A 191 -16.99 -20.04 -8.12
C LEU A 191 -15.97 -20.57 -9.12
N GLU A 192 -15.81 -19.89 -10.23
CA GLU A 192 -14.69 -20.13 -11.15
C GLU A 192 -13.43 -19.42 -10.68
N GLU A 193 -13.56 -18.20 -10.17
CA GLU A 193 -12.43 -17.37 -9.72
C GLU A 193 -12.05 -17.68 -8.27
N SER A 194 -10.75 -17.67 -8.01
CA SER A 194 -10.19 -17.70 -6.65
C SER A 194 -9.85 -16.28 -6.23
N TYR A 195 -10.06 -15.95 -4.96
CA TYR A 195 -9.67 -14.65 -4.45
C TYR A 195 -9.21 -14.69 -3.00
N ILE A 196 -8.52 -13.63 -2.62
CA ILE A 196 -8.00 -13.43 -1.27
C ILE A 196 -8.47 -12.07 -0.74
N ILE A 197 -8.89 -12.06 0.52
CA ILE A 197 -9.21 -10.85 1.27
C ILE A 197 -8.14 -10.69 2.34
N LEU A 198 -7.52 -9.52 2.41
CA LEU A 198 -6.49 -9.18 3.37
C LEU A 198 -7.09 -8.26 4.44
N ASN A 199 -7.18 -8.75 5.68
CA ASN A 199 -7.63 -8.00 6.84
C ASN A 199 -6.44 -7.76 7.75
N ASP A 200 -6.09 -6.50 8.01
CA ASP A 200 -4.99 -6.10 8.91
C ASP A 200 -3.64 -6.80 8.65
N ILE A 201 -3.37 -7.16 7.42
CA ILE A 201 -2.12 -7.79 6.98
C ILE A 201 -1.65 -7.19 5.65
N SER A 202 -0.33 -7.06 5.49
CA SER A 202 0.26 -6.55 4.26
C SER A 202 0.26 -7.58 3.13
N THR A 203 0.29 -7.07 1.91
CA THR A 203 0.45 -7.90 0.69
C THR A 203 1.74 -8.72 0.73
N ASP A 204 2.85 -8.15 1.22
CA ASP A 204 4.13 -8.85 1.32
C ASP A 204 4.09 -10.05 2.28
N LYS A 205 3.37 -9.94 3.40
CA LYS A 205 3.17 -11.07 4.31
C LYS A 205 2.29 -12.15 3.69
N ALA A 206 1.31 -11.75 2.90
CA ALA A 206 0.44 -12.70 2.21
C ALA A 206 1.13 -13.43 1.05
N GLN A 207 2.24 -12.90 0.48
CA GLN A 207 2.99 -13.55 -0.60
C GLN A 207 3.40 -14.99 -0.24
N GLU A 208 3.93 -15.20 0.96
CA GLU A 208 4.38 -16.53 1.39
C GLU A 208 3.21 -17.54 1.41
N ILE A 209 2.04 -17.08 1.84
CA ILE A 209 0.81 -17.89 1.87
C ILE A 209 0.36 -18.19 0.45
N VAL A 210 0.27 -17.15 -0.40
CA VAL A 210 -0.18 -17.30 -1.79
C VAL A 210 0.74 -18.21 -2.61
N MET A 211 2.05 -18.19 -2.35
CA MET A 211 3.01 -19.09 -3.01
C MET A 211 2.81 -20.57 -2.64
N GLN A 212 2.12 -20.86 -1.53
CA GLN A 212 1.74 -22.23 -1.18
C GLN A 212 0.42 -22.69 -1.83
N LEU A 213 -0.36 -21.78 -2.41
CA LEU A 213 -1.63 -22.12 -3.04
C LEU A 213 -1.41 -22.69 -4.45
N ASN A 214 -2.25 -23.65 -4.83
CA ASN A 214 -2.22 -24.23 -6.18
C ASN A 214 -2.89 -23.32 -7.21
N GLU A 215 -3.75 -22.43 -6.74
CA GLU A 215 -4.52 -21.45 -7.53
C GLU A 215 -3.57 -20.49 -8.23
N LYS A 216 -3.76 -20.32 -9.55
CA LYS A 216 -2.89 -19.48 -10.39
C LYS A 216 -3.46 -18.09 -10.58
N TYR A 217 -4.80 -17.99 -10.57
CA TYR A 217 -5.53 -16.77 -10.89
C TYR A 217 -6.20 -16.18 -9.66
N ILE A 218 -5.46 -16.17 -8.53
CA ILE A 218 -5.99 -15.63 -7.27
C ILE A 218 -5.94 -14.11 -7.28
N LYS A 219 -7.09 -13.46 -7.13
CA LYS A 219 -7.24 -12.01 -7.11
C LYS A 219 -7.36 -11.46 -5.69
N ILE A 220 -6.94 -10.23 -5.49
CA ILE A 220 -7.22 -9.51 -4.25
C ILE A 220 -8.62 -8.91 -4.34
N GLN A 221 -9.48 -9.26 -3.39
CA GLN A 221 -10.76 -8.60 -3.22
C GLN A 221 -10.63 -7.49 -2.16
N GLN A 222 -10.87 -6.25 -2.58
CA GLN A 222 -10.66 -5.06 -1.76
C GLN A 222 -11.79 -4.83 -0.73
N ILE A 223 -12.99 -5.32 -1.03
CA ILE A 223 -14.16 -5.18 -0.15
C ILE A 223 -14.43 -6.56 0.45
N PRO A 224 -14.32 -6.72 1.77
CA PRO A 224 -14.64 -7.97 2.44
C PRO A 224 -16.10 -8.35 2.21
N THR A 225 -16.33 -9.49 1.58
CA THR A 225 -17.68 -10.07 1.41
C THR A 225 -17.99 -11.12 2.48
N VAL A 226 -16.95 -11.57 3.19
CA VAL A 226 -17.05 -12.59 4.23
C VAL A 226 -16.73 -11.97 5.59
N PRO A 227 -17.67 -11.86 6.52
CA PRO A 227 -17.40 -11.42 7.89
C PRO A 227 -16.53 -12.44 8.60
N THR A 228 -15.35 -12.04 9.05
CA THR A 228 -14.42 -12.92 9.75
C THR A 228 -13.46 -12.12 10.63
N LEU A 229 -12.91 -12.79 11.66
CA LEU A 229 -11.80 -12.29 12.46
C LEU A 229 -10.44 -12.77 11.94
N ALA A 230 -10.41 -13.52 10.85
CA ALA A 230 -9.15 -13.95 10.25
C ALA A 230 -8.40 -12.79 9.59
N ASN A 231 -7.06 -12.85 9.65
CA ASN A 231 -6.20 -11.88 8.97
C ASN A 231 -6.26 -12.04 7.44
N ILE A 232 -6.52 -13.26 6.97
CA ILE A 232 -6.61 -13.61 5.57
C ILE A 232 -7.82 -14.51 5.35
N VAL A 233 -8.62 -14.21 4.32
CA VAL A 233 -9.64 -15.13 3.81
C VAL A 233 -9.25 -15.54 2.40
N ILE A 234 -9.20 -16.84 2.16
CA ILE A 234 -8.91 -17.43 0.85
C ILE A 234 -10.15 -18.15 0.38
N VAL A 235 -10.68 -17.78 -0.78
CA VAL A 235 -11.78 -18.46 -1.45
C VAL A 235 -11.21 -19.20 -2.66
N LEU A 236 -11.30 -20.53 -2.62
CA LEU A 236 -10.71 -21.43 -3.61
C LEU A 236 -11.75 -21.77 -4.67
N GLY A 237 -11.66 -21.15 -5.83
CA GLY A 237 -12.51 -21.40 -7.01
C GLY A 237 -12.04 -22.63 -7.81
N LYS A 238 -12.77 -22.92 -8.90
CA LYS A 238 -12.48 -24.07 -9.80
C LYS A 238 -11.33 -23.82 -10.76
N GLU A 239 -11.11 -22.57 -11.14
CA GLU A 239 -10.12 -22.09 -12.13
C GLU A 239 -10.13 -22.86 -13.47
N ARG A 240 -11.32 -23.37 -13.90
CA ARG A 240 -11.46 -24.10 -15.17
C ARG A 240 -11.67 -23.17 -16.36
N ASN A 241 -12.59 -22.20 -16.19
CA ASN A 241 -13.00 -21.24 -17.22
C ASN A 241 -12.72 -19.81 -16.76
N ILE A 242 -11.45 -19.49 -16.65
CA ILE A 242 -11.00 -18.16 -16.19
C ILE A 242 -10.97 -17.17 -17.34
N ASN A 243 -11.64 -16.04 -17.16
CA ASN A 243 -11.55 -14.90 -18.07
C ASN A 243 -10.40 -13.98 -17.66
N PHE A 244 -9.18 -14.46 -17.86
CA PHE A 244 -7.96 -13.73 -17.56
C PHE A 244 -6.98 -13.88 -18.72
N ASN A 245 -6.33 -12.79 -19.14
CA ASN A 245 -5.40 -12.77 -20.25
C ASN A 245 -3.99 -12.51 -19.76
N ILE A 246 -3.02 -13.15 -20.40
CA ILE A 246 -1.59 -12.85 -20.25
C ILE A 246 -1.11 -12.39 -21.62
N GLU A 247 -0.55 -11.19 -21.68
CA GLU A 247 0.00 -10.58 -22.89
C GLU A 247 1.51 -10.51 -22.77
N ILE A 248 2.23 -11.04 -23.74
CA ILE A 248 3.69 -11.01 -23.79
C ILE A 248 4.10 -10.17 -24.99
N VAL A 249 4.84 -9.11 -24.74
CA VAL A 249 5.28 -8.13 -25.75
C VAL A 249 6.80 -8.00 -25.70
N GLY A 250 7.46 -8.01 -26.85
CA GLY A 250 8.91 -7.84 -26.97
C GLY A 250 9.40 -7.85 -28.41
N GLU A 251 10.72 -7.66 -28.62
CA GLU A 251 11.33 -7.68 -29.96
C GLU A 251 11.83 -9.07 -30.34
N ASP A 252 12.34 -9.85 -29.38
CA ASP A 252 12.90 -11.16 -29.66
C ASP A 252 11.81 -12.25 -29.61
N ALA A 253 11.40 -12.72 -30.80
CA ALA A 253 10.41 -13.78 -30.95
C ALA A 253 10.82 -15.08 -30.24
N SER A 254 12.11 -15.39 -30.12
CA SER A 254 12.60 -16.61 -29.45
C SER A 254 12.44 -16.48 -27.92
N HIS A 255 12.72 -15.31 -27.37
CA HIS A 255 12.52 -15.00 -25.95
C HIS A 255 11.04 -15.02 -25.57
N ILE A 256 10.19 -14.34 -26.37
CA ILE A 256 8.72 -14.37 -26.21
C ILE A 256 8.20 -15.81 -26.18
N LYS A 257 8.63 -16.62 -27.17
CA LYS A 257 8.22 -18.04 -27.23
C LYS A 257 8.65 -18.83 -26.02
N ASN A 258 9.87 -18.64 -25.51
CA ASN A 258 10.35 -19.32 -24.32
C ASN A 258 9.49 -19.00 -23.08
N ILE A 259 9.09 -17.72 -22.93
CA ILE A 259 8.19 -17.28 -21.85
C ILE A 259 6.79 -17.91 -22.01
N ASP A 260 6.23 -17.90 -23.21
CA ASP A 260 4.93 -18.52 -23.50
C ASP A 260 4.96 -20.02 -23.17
N ASP A 261 5.97 -20.74 -23.67
CA ASP A 261 6.13 -22.18 -23.41
C ASP A 261 6.30 -22.47 -21.89
N THR A 262 7.05 -21.63 -21.18
CA THR A 262 7.24 -21.76 -19.73
C THR A 262 5.92 -21.57 -18.98
N LEU A 263 5.17 -20.52 -19.27
CA LEU A 263 3.89 -20.27 -18.61
C LEU A 263 2.84 -21.32 -18.94
N ARG A 264 2.78 -21.81 -20.18
CA ARG A 264 1.88 -22.92 -20.56
C ARG A 264 2.25 -24.21 -19.85
N LYS A 265 3.53 -24.53 -19.71
CA LYS A 265 4.00 -25.67 -18.93
C LYS A 265 3.57 -25.58 -17.47
N GLU A 266 3.60 -24.38 -16.90
CA GLU A 266 3.09 -24.10 -15.56
C GLU A 266 1.54 -24.10 -15.50
N GLY A 267 0.84 -24.27 -16.64
CA GLY A 267 -0.61 -24.39 -16.75
C GLY A 267 -1.37 -23.09 -16.81
N TYR A 268 -0.70 -21.96 -17.13
CA TYR A 268 -1.39 -20.72 -17.48
C TYR A 268 -2.06 -20.85 -18.85
N LYS A 269 -3.20 -20.16 -19.01
CA LYS A 269 -4.03 -20.18 -20.21
C LYS A 269 -4.22 -18.77 -20.76
N ASN A 270 -4.83 -18.66 -21.95
CA ASN A 270 -5.16 -17.37 -22.60
C ASN A 270 -3.95 -16.44 -22.77
N ILE A 271 -2.82 -17.01 -23.21
CA ILE A 271 -1.59 -16.26 -23.45
C ILE A 271 -1.59 -15.76 -24.90
N LYS A 272 -1.42 -14.44 -25.07
CA LYS A 272 -1.23 -13.76 -26.35
C LYS A 272 0.18 -13.22 -26.45
N THR A 273 0.77 -13.33 -27.62
CA THR A 273 2.13 -12.84 -27.88
C THR A 273 2.09 -11.77 -28.97
N GLU A 274 2.81 -10.69 -28.76
CA GLU A 274 2.95 -9.59 -29.73
C GLU A 274 4.42 -9.29 -29.94
N ASN A 275 4.84 -9.22 -31.21
CA ASN A 275 6.20 -8.88 -31.56
C ASN A 275 6.27 -7.37 -31.87
N GLU A 276 6.57 -6.58 -30.85
CA GLU A 276 6.66 -5.13 -30.92
C GLU A 276 7.91 -4.63 -30.21
N LYS A 277 8.41 -3.47 -30.67
CA LYS A 277 9.55 -2.82 -30.03
C LYS A 277 9.20 -2.33 -28.62
N ALA A 278 9.68 -3.04 -27.62
CA ALA A 278 9.55 -2.63 -26.24
C ALA A 278 10.62 -1.58 -25.89
N LYS A 279 10.18 -0.44 -25.31
CA LYS A 279 11.08 0.60 -24.81
C LYS A 279 11.37 0.40 -23.33
N VAL A 280 11.88 -0.79 -22.96
CA VAL A 280 12.23 -1.10 -21.57
C VAL A 280 13.70 -1.53 -21.52
N GLU A 281 14.40 -1.09 -20.48
CA GLU A 281 15.80 -1.48 -20.22
C GLU A 281 15.92 -2.85 -19.57
N LYS A 282 14.84 -3.32 -18.98
CA LYS A 282 14.70 -4.63 -18.32
C LYS A 282 13.29 -5.13 -18.49
N SER A 283 13.13 -6.44 -18.50
CA SER A 283 11.80 -7.06 -18.51
C SER A 283 10.99 -6.67 -17.29
N ILE A 284 9.74 -6.31 -17.50
CA ILE A 284 8.80 -5.87 -16.47
C ILE A 284 7.46 -6.60 -16.60
N ILE A 285 6.68 -6.62 -15.52
CA ILE A 285 5.32 -7.13 -15.51
C ILE A 285 4.38 -6.03 -15.06
N GLU A 286 3.46 -5.61 -15.92
CA GLU A 286 2.39 -4.68 -15.60
C GLU A 286 1.13 -5.44 -15.18
N TYR A 287 0.43 -4.96 -14.14
CA TYR A 287 -0.73 -5.63 -13.54
C TYR A 287 -1.70 -4.61 -12.92
N SER A 288 -2.97 -5.01 -12.75
CA SER A 288 -3.92 -4.22 -11.94
C SER A 288 -3.76 -4.53 -10.45
N PRO A 289 -4.13 -3.61 -9.53
CA PRO A 289 -4.01 -3.83 -8.09
C PRO A 289 -4.64 -5.15 -7.61
N GLU A 290 -5.78 -5.53 -8.17
CA GLU A 290 -6.49 -6.77 -7.83
C GLU A 290 -5.75 -8.03 -8.30
N ASP A 291 -4.94 -7.93 -9.37
CA ASP A 291 -4.24 -9.03 -10.02
C ASP A 291 -2.79 -9.22 -9.51
N TYR A 292 -2.40 -8.47 -8.47
CA TYR A 292 -1.04 -8.50 -7.92
C TYR A 292 -0.49 -9.90 -7.69
N PHE A 293 -1.25 -10.79 -7.06
CA PHE A 293 -0.74 -12.13 -6.75
C PHE A 293 -0.60 -13.03 -7.98
N ILE A 294 -1.37 -12.77 -9.04
CA ILE A 294 -1.18 -13.42 -10.33
C ILE A 294 0.16 -12.99 -10.93
N ALA A 295 0.38 -11.66 -10.99
CA ALA A 295 1.65 -11.09 -11.47
C ALA A 295 2.83 -11.54 -10.62
N TYR A 296 2.69 -11.58 -9.30
CA TYR A 296 3.73 -12.04 -8.38
C TYR A 296 4.12 -13.51 -8.60
N LYS A 297 3.14 -14.41 -8.80
CA LYS A 297 3.44 -15.80 -9.14
C LYS A 297 4.17 -15.93 -10.47
N ILE A 298 3.72 -15.20 -11.50
CA ILE A 298 4.37 -15.14 -12.81
C ILE A 298 5.80 -14.60 -12.68
N SER A 299 6.01 -13.53 -11.92
CA SER A 299 7.34 -12.95 -11.71
C SER A 299 8.34 -13.94 -11.12
N LYS A 300 7.88 -14.78 -10.18
CA LYS A 300 8.72 -15.82 -9.57
C LYS A 300 9.05 -16.96 -10.56
N ILE A 301 8.12 -17.31 -11.44
CA ILE A 301 8.35 -18.33 -12.49
C ILE A 301 9.35 -17.82 -13.53
N LEU A 302 9.23 -16.55 -13.93
CA LEU A 302 10.05 -15.95 -14.99
C LEU A 302 11.32 -15.27 -14.47
N ASN A 303 11.48 -15.16 -13.15
CA ASN A 303 12.56 -14.40 -12.51
C ASN A 303 12.62 -12.94 -12.95
N ILE A 304 11.43 -12.30 -13.11
CA ILE A 304 11.29 -10.88 -13.40
C ILE A 304 10.99 -10.15 -12.08
N GLU A 305 11.84 -9.21 -11.68
CA GLU A 305 11.71 -8.52 -10.39
C GLU A 305 10.81 -7.29 -10.45
N ASP A 306 10.76 -6.62 -11.60
CA ASP A 306 10.09 -5.34 -11.76
C ASP A 306 8.58 -5.53 -12.04
N LEU A 307 7.77 -5.27 -11.00
CA LEU A 307 6.31 -5.29 -11.03
C LEU A 307 5.78 -3.87 -11.02
N ILE A 308 4.99 -3.50 -12.04
CA ILE A 308 4.45 -2.14 -12.23
C ILE A 308 2.93 -2.17 -12.18
N GLU A 309 2.37 -1.46 -11.22
CA GLU A 309 0.92 -1.34 -11.08
C GLU A 309 0.33 -0.40 -12.13
N LYS A 310 -0.74 -0.86 -12.81
CA LYS A 310 -1.48 -0.16 -13.86
C LYS A 310 -2.98 -0.36 -13.65
N SER A 311 -3.66 0.64 -13.12
CA SER A 311 -5.08 0.54 -12.77
C SER A 311 -6.01 0.35 -13.98
N GLU A 312 -5.55 0.69 -15.19
CA GLU A 312 -6.30 0.48 -16.43
C GLU A 312 -6.33 -0.96 -16.94
N LEU A 313 -5.41 -1.81 -16.47
CA LEU A 313 -5.41 -3.24 -16.79
C LEU A 313 -6.51 -3.93 -15.99
N LYS A 314 -7.46 -4.55 -16.70
CA LYS A 314 -8.54 -5.34 -16.07
C LYS A 314 -8.47 -6.78 -16.56
N ASN A 315 -8.43 -7.74 -15.64
CA ASN A 315 -8.35 -9.18 -15.94
C ASN A 315 -7.17 -9.50 -16.88
N LYS A 316 -6.05 -8.79 -16.72
CA LYS A 316 -4.90 -8.94 -17.61
C LYS A 316 -3.60 -8.62 -16.88
N VAL A 317 -2.58 -9.40 -17.21
CA VAL A 317 -1.18 -9.11 -16.92
C VAL A 317 -0.45 -8.91 -18.24
N LYS A 318 0.40 -7.87 -18.33
CA LYS A 318 1.23 -7.60 -19.49
C LYS A 318 2.71 -7.79 -19.13
N ILE A 319 3.39 -8.69 -19.81
CA ILE A 319 4.82 -8.98 -19.66
C ILE A 319 5.52 -8.29 -20.81
N ILE A 320 6.37 -7.32 -20.50
CA ILE A 320 7.16 -6.58 -21.50
C ILE A 320 8.59 -7.07 -21.36
N VAL A 321 9.12 -7.60 -22.46
CA VAL A 321 10.43 -8.25 -22.52
C VAL A 321 11.40 -7.33 -23.25
N GLU A 322 12.62 -7.17 -22.72
CA GLU A 322 13.72 -6.48 -23.37
C GLU A 322 14.16 -7.16 -24.67
#